data_e955754889d925aab6301ee3bdf51b3f
#
_entry.id   e955754889d925aab6301ee3bdf51b3f
#
_cell.length_a   1.000
_cell.length_b   1.000
_cell.length_c   1.000
_cell.angle_alpha   90.00
_cell.angle_beta   90.00
_cell.angle_gamma   90.00
#
_symmetry.space_group_name_H-M   'P 1'
#
loop_
_entity.id
_entity.type
_entity.pdbx_description
1 polymer ?
#
loop_
_entity_poly.entity_id
_entity_poly.type
_entity_poly.pdbx_seq_one_letter_code
_entity_poly.pdbx_strand_id
1 'polypeptide(L)'
;MGICNLEYPAFLNWVHKNKPKKLEIINTGQDLDWLAKHQEMLFPQDSKKTARWYSIVQHNAQNKYYKKHDLDILILGRRRADGNYVGKGSNIYTDGKGITRYSPLANWKHEFILAYIHYYKLKVPPIYTWPNGYKCGTHPWAARQYTDDVKKGWEEIYIIDKSIVDK
;
A
#
# COMPACT_ATOMS: atom_id res chain seq x y z
N MET A 1 1.16 2.67 2.69
CA MET A 1 0.24 3.58 1.96
C MET A 1 1.03 4.84 1.63
N GLY A 2 0.90 5.35 0.42
CA GLY A 2 1.57 6.60 0.04
C GLY A 2 0.86 7.81 0.66
N ILE A 3 1.55 8.91 0.74
CA ILE A 3 1.05 10.20 1.27
C ILE A 3 -0.26 10.60 0.57
N CYS A 4 -0.33 10.41 -0.75
CA CYS A 4 -1.51 10.75 -1.54
C CYS A 4 -2.80 10.07 -1.06
N ASN A 5 -2.72 8.85 -0.52
CA ASN A 5 -3.89 8.16 0.00
C ASN A 5 -4.40 8.80 1.30
N LEU A 6 -3.51 9.32 2.12
CA LEU A 6 -3.88 9.98 3.37
C LEU A 6 -4.42 11.39 3.15
N GLU A 7 -3.94 12.06 2.10
CA GLU A 7 -4.38 13.40 1.73
C GLU A 7 -5.67 13.42 0.89
N TYR A 8 -6.10 12.27 0.36
CA TYR A 8 -7.32 12.16 -0.43
C TYR A 8 -8.56 12.04 0.48
N PRO A 9 -9.40 13.09 0.61
CA PRO A 9 -10.50 13.12 1.58
C PRO A 9 -11.51 11.97 1.42
N ALA A 10 -11.82 11.59 0.18
CA ALA A 10 -12.75 10.50 -0.08
C ALA A 10 -12.21 9.15 0.42
N PHE A 11 -10.89 8.91 0.33
CA PHE A 11 -10.27 7.72 0.88
C PHE A 11 -10.29 7.71 2.40
N LEU A 12 -9.93 8.82 3.05
CA LEU A 12 -10.00 8.95 4.50
C LEU A 12 -11.42 8.75 5.04
N ASN A 13 -12.41 9.38 4.41
CA ASN A 13 -13.81 9.20 4.76
C ASN A 13 -14.25 7.74 4.60
N TRP A 14 -13.82 7.07 3.52
CA TRP A 14 -14.09 5.65 3.32
C TRP A 14 -13.46 4.80 4.43
N VAL A 15 -12.19 5.06 4.79
CA VAL A 15 -11.48 4.35 5.88
C VAL A 15 -12.22 4.53 7.20
N HIS A 16 -12.57 5.75 7.57
CA HIS A 16 -13.28 6.03 8.82
C HIS A 16 -14.65 5.34 8.89
N LYS A 17 -15.37 5.32 7.77
CA LYS A 17 -16.70 4.68 7.68
C LYS A 17 -16.65 3.15 7.71
N ASN A 18 -15.60 2.55 7.13
CA ASN A 18 -15.53 1.10 6.92
C ASN A 18 -14.43 0.41 7.74
N LYS A 19 -13.69 1.15 8.56
CA LYS A 19 -12.59 0.60 9.37
C LYS A 19 -13.07 -0.51 10.31
N PRO A 20 -12.27 -1.57 10.49
CA PRO A 20 -12.53 -2.56 11.53
C PRO A 20 -12.45 -1.92 12.93
N LYS A 21 -13.10 -2.54 13.93
CA LYS A 21 -13.14 -2.02 15.31
C LYS A 21 -11.74 -1.78 15.93
N LYS A 22 -10.75 -2.58 15.52
CA LYS A 22 -9.36 -2.52 16.02
C LYS A 22 -8.38 -1.97 14.99
N LEU A 23 -8.79 -1.00 14.15
CA LEU A 23 -7.85 -0.34 13.25
C LEU A 23 -6.98 0.66 14.04
N GLU A 24 -5.67 0.49 13.97
CA GLU A 24 -4.70 1.48 14.45
C GLU A 24 -4.00 2.13 13.23
N ILE A 25 -3.95 3.46 13.21
CA ILE A 25 -3.25 4.24 12.20
C ILE A 25 -1.95 4.72 12.83
N ILE A 26 -0.81 4.34 12.25
CA ILE A 26 0.50 4.76 12.71
C ILE A 26 1.03 5.84 11.78
N ASN A 27 1.15 7.05 12.31
CA ASN A 27 1.84 8.14 11.62
C ASN A 27 3.35 7.94 11.78
N THR A 28 4.08 7.89 10.66
CA THR A 28 5.53 7.75 10.61
C THR A 28 6.26 9.08 10.49
N GLY A 29 5.52 10.19 10.37
CA GLY A 29 6.06 11.55 10.31
C GLY A 29 6.59 11.96 8.92
N GLN A 30 6.34 11.18 7.89
CA GLN A 30 6.68 11.54 6.50
C GLN A 30 5.48 12.25 5.85
N ASP A 31 5.26 13.48 6.27
CA ASP A 31 4.31 14.42 5.70
C ASP A 31 4.90 15.20 4.52
N LEU A 32 4.17 16.19 4.03
CA LEU A 32 4.62 17.04 2.92
C LEU A 32 5.84 17.88 3.30
N ASP A 33 5.93 18.36 4.54
CA ASP A 33 7.09 19.13 5.02
C ASP A 33 8.34 18.26 5.07
N TRP A 34 8.20 17.00 5.48
CA TRP A 34 9.29 16.05 5.41
C TRP A 34 9.73 15.79 3.97
N LEU A 35 8.78 15.60 3.04
CA LEU A 35 9.08 15.40 1.62
C LEU A 35 9.74 16.63 0.98
N ALA A 36 9.31 17.83 1.33
CA ALA A 36 9.95 19.06 0.85
C ALA A 36 11.44 19.13 1.20
N LYS A 37 11.82 18.56 2.35
CA LYS A 37 13.20 18.44 2.83
C LYS A 37 13.96 17.23 2.26
N HIS A 38 13.25 16.26 1.67
CA HIS A 38 13.79 14.99 1.16
C HIS A 38 13.25 14.71 -0.25
N GLN A 39 13.43 15.66 -1.15
CA GLN A 39 12.88 15.62 -2.50
C GLN A 39 13.30 14.39 -3.30
N GLU A 40 14.49 13.84 -3.00
CA GLU A 40 14.97 12.58 -3.58
C GLU A 40 14.09 11.37 -3.23
N MET A 41 13.21 11.50 -2.23
CA MET A 41 12.27 10.45 -1.81
C MET A 41 10.90 10.59 -2.46
N LEU A 42 10.61 11.71 -3.10
CA LEU A 42 9.31 11.94 -3.77
C LEU A 42 9.10 10.95 -4.91
N PHE A 43 10.15 10.74 -5.72
CA PHE A 43 10.16 9.77 -6.81
C PHE A 43 11.45 8.93 -6.76
N PRO A 44 11.54 7.93 -5.87
CA PRO A 44 12.75 7.13 -5.77
C PRO A 44 12.99 6.34 -7.06
N GLN A 45 13.98 6.75 -7.84
CA GLN A 45 14.27 6.20 -9.17
C GLN A 45 15.18 4.97 -9.16
N ASP A 46 15.92 4.75 -8.07
CA ASP A 46 16.81 3.63 -7.93
C ASP A 46 16.38 2.66 -6.80
N SER A 47 16.97 1.46 -6.82
CA SER A 47 16.63 0.41 -5.85
C SER A 47 17.01 0.78 -4.41
N LYS A 48 18.10 1.54 -4.20
CA LYS A 48 18.56 1.95 -2.85
C LYS A 48 17.61 2.96 -2.23
N LYS A 49 17.23 4.01 -2.99
CA LYS A 49 16.26 5.02 -2.54
C LYS A 49 14.89 4.39 -2.30
N THR A 50 14.49 3.46 -3.14
CA THR A 50 13.26 2.68 -2.97
C THR A 50 13.27 1.86 -1.70
N ALA A 51 14.34 1.10 -1.46
CA ALA A 51 14.48 0.31 -0.25
C ALA A 51 14.45 1.19 1.01
N ARG A 52 15.13 2.35 0.95
CA ARG A 52 15.11 3.36 2.02
C ARG A 52 13.69 3.91 2.24
N TRP A 53 12.96 4.23 1.18
CA TRP A 53 11.56 4.67 1.27
C TRP A 53 10.69 3.64 1.98
N TYR A 54 10.71 2.38 1.53
CA TYR A 54 9.96 1.31 2.17
C TYR A 54 10.36 1.09 3.63
N SER A 55 11.65 1.19 3.92
CA SER A 55 12.15 1.07 5.30
C SER A 55 11.57 2.15 6.20
N ILE A 56 11.60 3.41 5.78
CA ILE A 56 11.13 4.56 6.57
C ILE A 56 9.60 4.52 6.71
N VAL A 57 8.88 4.44 5.60
CA VAL A 57 7.43 4.67 5.57
C VAL A 57 6.63 3.44 5.99
N GLN A 58 7.10 2.25 5.64
CA GLN A 58 6.33 1.02 5.86
C GLN A 58 6.93 0.12 6.93
N HIS A 59 8.20 -0.26 6.80
CA HIS A 59 8.79 -1.28 7.67
C HIS A 59 8.98 -0.77 9.10
N ASN A 60 9.36 0.49 9.30
CA ASN A 60 9.52 1.06 10.64
C ASN A 60 8.18 1.14 11.37
N ALA A 61 7.10 1.54 10.69
CA ALA A 61 5.76 1.56 11.26
C ALA A 61 5.29 0.16 11.64
N GLN A 62 5.46 -0.80 10.73
CA GLN A 62 5.12 -2.20 11.00
C GLN A 62 5.90 -2.76 12.19
N ASN A 63 7.22 -2.51 12.24
CA ASN A 63 8.06 -2.99 13.34
C ASN A 63 7.66 -2.41 14.69
N LYS A 64 7.32 -1.11 14.75
CA LYS A 64 6.80 -0.46 15.97
C LYS A 64 5.49 -1.14 16.41
N TYR A 65 4.60 -1.41 15.48
CA TYR A 65 3.33 -2.07 15.76
C TYR A 65 3.54 -3.51 16.27
N TYR A 66 4.40 -4.29 15.62
CA TYR A 66 4.68 -5.67 16.01
C TYR A 66 5.23 -5.76 17.43
N LYS A 67 6.18 -4.88 17.77
CA LYS A 67 6.74 -4.81 19.12
C LYS A 67 5.72 -4.37 20.17
N LYS A 68 4.90 -3.36 19.83
CA LYS A 68 3.88 -2.83 20.74
C LYS A 68 2.83 -3.87 21.12
N HIS A 69 2.48 -4.75 20.21
CA HIS A 69 1.40 -5.72 20.38
C HIS A 69 1.89 -7.17 20.53
N ASP A 70 3.20 -7.39 20.61
CA ASP A 70 3.84 -8.71 20.74
C ASP A 70 3.23 -9.74 19.76
N LEU A 71 3.31 -9.42 18.47
CA LEU A 71 2.63 -10.20 17.45
C LEU A 71 3.40 -11.45 17.05
N ASP A 72 2.76 -12.61 17.12
CA ASP A 72 3.28 -13.89 16.66
C ASP A 72 2.98 -14.16 15.19
N ILE A 73 1.81 -13.71 14.72
CA ILE A 73 1.28 -14.03 13.39
C ILE A 73 0.86 -12.75 12.68
N LEU A 74 1.21 -12.66 11.42
CA LEU A 74 0.83 -11.58 10.51
C LEU A 74 0.12 -12.16 9.27
N ILE A 75 -1.14 -11.83 9.09
CA ILE A 75 -1.90 -12.19 7.89
C ILE A 75 -1.74 -11.09 6.84
N LEU A 76 -1.32 -11.47 5.62
CA LEU A 76 -0.99 -10.56 4.54
C LEU A 76 -1.80 -10.87 3.28
N GLY A 77 -2.31 -9.84 2.61
CA GLY A 77 -2.93 -9.94 1.29
C GLY A 77 -1.94 -10.14 0.14
N ARG A 78 -0.76 -10.72 0.39
CA ARG A 78 0.29 -10.91 -0.62
C ARG A 78 -0.05 -12.03 -1.58
N ARG A 79 0.30 -11.85 -2.86
CA ARG A 79 0.14 -12.85 -3.91
C ARG A 79 1.44 -13.04 -4.68
N ARG A 80 1.68 -14.27 -5.20
CA ARG A 80 2.80 -14.54 -6.12
C ARG A 80 2.66 -13.75 -7.42
N ALA A 81 1.42 -13.60 -7.90
CA ALA A 81 1.11 -12.85 -9.11
C ALA A 81 1.53 -11.35 -9.02
N ASP A 82 1.67 -10.80 -7.83
CA ASP A 82 2.16 -9.42 -7.61
C ASP A 82 3.68 -9.36 -7.41
N GLY A 83 4.41 -10.46 -7.63
CA GLY A 83 5.86 -10.54 -7.38
C GLY A 83 6.25 -10.58 -5.90
N ASN A 84 5.29 -10.77 -5.00
CA ASN A 84 5.58 -10.80 -3.57
C ASN A 84 6.12 -12.16 -3.11
N TYR A 85 7.07 -12.12 -2.17
CA TYR A 85 7.47 -13.32 -1.46
C TYR A 85 6.37 -13.76 -0.47
N VAL A 86 5.95 -15.00 -0.57
CA VAL A 86 4.88 -15.60 0.24
C VAL A 86 5.31 -16.91 0.93
N GLY A 87 6.60 -17.25 0.86
CA GLY A 87 7.17 -18.49 1.37
C GLY A 87 7.58 -19.47 0.25
N LYS A 88 8.49 -20.39 0.57
CA LYS A 88 8.93 -21.46 -0.33
C LYS A 88 7.94 -22.63 -0.24
N GLY A 89 7.19 -22.90 -1.28
CA GLY A 89 6.29 -24.06 -1.35
C GLY A 89 4.96 -23.95 -0.59
N SER A 90 4.87 -23.17 0.46
CA SER A 90 3.64 -22.90 1.20
C SER A 90 3.37 -21.39 1.25
N ASN A 91 2.17 -21.02 1.67
CA ASN A 91 1.78 -19.62 1.85
C ASN A 91 2.02 -19.13 3.30
N ILE A 92 2.82 -19.84 4.07
CA ILE A 92 3.19 -19.55 5.45
C ILE A 92 4.71 -19.68 5.62
N TYR A 93 5.33 -18.80 6.39
CA TYR A 93 6.72 -18.86 6.79
C TYR A 93 7.01 -17.98 8.00
N THR A 94 8.03 -18.32 8.77
CA THR A 94 8.52 -17.47 9.86
C THR A 94 9.68 -16.61 9.33
N ASP A 95 9.61 -15.30 9.56
CA ASP A 95 10.67 -14.37 9.17
C ASP A 95 11.83 -14.34 10.18
N GLY A 96 12.91 -13.63 9.82
CA GLY A 96 14.09 -13.50 10.69
C GLY A 96 13.87 -12.81 12.04
N LYS A 97 12.65 -12.36 12.33
CA LYS A 97 12.23 -11.76 13.60
C LYS A 97 11.35 -12.67 14.45
N GLY A 98 11.16 -13.92 14.01
CA GLY A 98 10.31 -14.88 14.68
C GLY A 98 8.81 -14.73 14.38
N ILE A 99 8.41 -13.79 13.51
CA ILE A 99 7.00 -13.55 13.19
C ILE A 99 6.57 -14.50 12.06
N THR A 100 5.52 -15.27 12.31
CA THR A 100 4.89 -16.13 11.29
C THR A 100 4.05 -15.27 10.33
N ARG A 101 4.37 -15.35 9.05
CA ARG A 101 3.68 -14.64 7.96
C ARG A 101 2.82 -15.61 7.19
N TYR A 102 1.53 -15.33 7.11
CA TYR A 102 0.56 -16.14 6.38
C TYR A 102 -0.10 -15.31 5.28
N SER A 103 -0.09 -15.84 4.07
CA SER A 103 -0.64 -15.18 2.88
C SER A 103 -1.76 -16.05 2.28
N PRO A 104 -3.00 -15.96 2.78
CA PRO A 104 -4.12 -16.81 2.34
C PRO A 104 -4.41 -16.68 0.84
N LEU A 105 -4.11 -15.54 0.25
CA LEU A 105 -4.37 -15.25 -1.16
C LEU A 105 -3.16 -15.54 -2.07
N ALA A 106 -2.11 -16.22 -1.57
CA ALA A 106 -0.82 -16.39 -2.23
C ALA A 106 -0.92 -16.85 -3.70
N ASN A 107 -1.84 -17.77 -4.00
CA ASN A 107 -2.02 -18.37 -5.32
C ASN A 107 -3.21 -17.79 -6.11
N TRP A 108 -3.87 -16.76 -5.57
CA TRP A 108 -5.01 -16.15 -6.26
C TRP A 108 -4.55 -15.28 -7.43
N LYS A 109 -5.18 -15.46 -8.57
CA LYS A 109 -5.04 -14.57 -9.72
C LYS A 109 -5.83 -13.30 -9.52
N HIS A 110 -5.53 -12.28 -10.32
CA HIS A 110 -6.23 -10.98 -10.23
C HIS A 110 -7.74 -11.13 -10.49
N GLU A 111 -8.09 -11.92 -11.48
CA GLU A 111 -9.47 -12.18 -11.86
C GLU A 111 -10.29 -12.80 -10.70
N PHE A 112 -9.66 -13.67 -9.92
CA PHE A 112 -10.34 -14.29 -8.77
C PHE A 112 -10.60 -13.27 -7.65
N ILE A 113 -9.68 -12.33 -7.43
CA ILE A 113 -9.89 -11.23 -6.47
C ILE A 113 -11.06 -10.36 -6.91
N LEU A 114 -11.09 -9.95 -8.20
CA LEU A 114 -12.18 -9.15 -8.73
C LEU A 114 -13.52 -9.88 -8.68
N ALA A 115 -13.54 -11.15 -9.07
CA ALA A 115 -14.74 -11.98 -8.99
C ALA A 115 -15.25 -12.11 -7.53
N TYR A 116 -14.35 -12.31 -6.58
CA TYR A 116 -14.70 -12.39 -5.16
C TYR A 116 -15.28 -11.08 -4.64
N ILE A 117 -14.64 -9.94 -4.94
CA ILE A 117 -15.12 -8.61 -4.57
C ILE A 117 -16.53 -8.38 -5.15
N HIS A 118 -16.74 -8.72 -6.41
CA HIS A 118 -18.03 -8.56 -7.08
C HIS A 118 -19.10 -9.48 -6.49
N TYR A 119 -18.81 -10.76 -6.34
CA TYR A 119 -19.75 -11.76 -5.83
C TYR A 119 -20.25 -11.42 -4.41
N TYR A 120 -19.31 -11.08 -3.52
CA TYR A 120 -19.64 -10.73 -2.14
C TYR A 120 -20.01 -9.26 -1.94
N LYS A 121 -20.08 -8.46 -3.02
CA LYS A 121 -20.38 -7.02 -2.99
C LYS A 121 -19.53 -6.27 -1.96
N LEU A 122 -18.23 -6.60 -1.92
CA LEU A 122 -17.32 -5.98 -0.96
C LEU A 122 -17.13 -4.50 -1.29
N LYS A 123 -17.11 -3.69 -0.25
CA LYS A 123 -16.83 -2.26 -0.39
C LYS A 123 -15.35 -2.07 -0.66
N VAL A 124 -15.03 -1.35 -1.73
CA VAL A 124 -13.67 -0.98 -2.10
C VAL A 124 -13.43 0.51 -1.89
N PRO A 125 -12.19 0.93 -1.60
CA PRO A 125 -11.85 2.35 -1.53
C PRO A 125 -12.12 3.08 -2.85
N PRO A 126 -12.48 4.37 -2.82
CA PRO A 126 -12.79 5.15 -4.03
C PRO A 126 -11.68 5.13 -5.09
N ILE A 127 -10.42 5.01 -4.68
CA ILE A 127 -9.28 4.94 -5.58
C ILE A 127 -9.37 3.81 -6.61
N TYR A 128 -10.09 2.73 -6.30
CA TYR A 128 -10.31 1.63 -7.24
C TYR A 128 -11.33 1.94 -8.34
N THR A 129 -12.08 3.03 -8.22
CA THR A 129 -12.97 3.51 -9.28
C THR A 129 -12.26 4.43 -10.28
N TRP A 130 -11.02 4.79 -10.03
CA TRP A 130 -10.21 5.57 -10.98
C TRP A 130 -9.86 4.72 -12.21
N PRO A 131 -9.64 5.34 -13.39
CA PRO A 131 -9.37 4.62 -14.64
C PRO A 131 -8.25 3.58 -14.55
N ASN A 132 -7.20 3.87 -13.78
CA ASN A 132 -6.08 2.96 -13.55
C ASN A 132 -6.06 2.33 -12.14
N GLY A 133 -7.11 2.47 -11.36
CA GLY A 133 -7.15 2.09 -9.97
C GLY A 133 -6.74 0.64 -9.71
N TYR A 134 -7.27 -0.31 -10.48
CA TYR A 134 -6.91 -1.72 -10.37
C TYR A 134 -5.57 -2.07 -11.02
N LYS A 135 -5.07 -1.28 -11.96
CA LYS A 135 -3.77 -1.48 -12.60
C LYS A 135 -2.62 -0.94 -11.74
N CYS A 136 -2.80 0.28 -11.22
CA CYS A 136 -1.77 0.98 -10.45
C CYS A 136 -1.73 0.59 -8.98
N GLY A 137 -2.65 -0.27 -8.53
CA GLY A 137 -2.80 -0.59 -7.12
C GLY A 137 -3.48 0.55 -6.36
N THR A 138 -3.06 0.81 -5.13
CA THR A 138 -3.75 1.72 -4.22
C THR A 138 -3.16 3.13 -4.15
N HIS A 139 -2.11 3.42 -4.92
CA HIS A 139 -1.48 4.75 -4.94
C HIS A 139 -0.46 4.87 -6.08
N PRO A 140 -0.09 6.08 -6.48
CA PRO A 140 0.84 6.35 -7.59
C PRO A 140 2.21 5.66 -7.48
N TRP A 141 2.68 5.43 -6.26
CA TRP A 141 3.93 4.72 -6.03
C TRP A 141 3.91 3.28 -6.52
N ALA A 142 2.76 2.62 -6.51
CA ALA A 142 2.61 1.27 -7.07
C ALA A 142 2.81 1.26 -8.58
N ALA A 143 2.42 2.31 -9.27
CA ALA A 143 2.64 2.50 -10.71
C ALA A 143 4.12 2.47 -11.09
N ARG A 144 5.01 2.71 -10.16
CA ARG A 144 6.46 2.67 -10.37
C ARG A 144 6.99 1.31 -10.82
N GLN A 145 6.32 0.23 -10.53
CA GLN A 145 6.67 -1.10 -11.04
C GLN A 145 6.53 -1.15 -12.58
N TYR A 146 5.82 -0.20 -13.14
CA TYR A 146 5.62 0.00 -14.55
C TYR A 146 6.35 1.29 -14.93
N THR A 147 7.58 1.20 -15.40
CA THR A 147 8.58 2.28 -15.54
C THR A 147 8.09 3.58 -16.17
N ASP A 148 7.09 3.50 -17.04
CA ASP A 148 6.52 4.67 -17.73
C ASP A 148 5.26 5.25 -17.06
N ASP A 149 4.77 4.61 -16.01
CA ASP A 149 3.44 4.91 -15.44
C ASP A 149 3.48 5.78 -14.18
N VAL A 150 4.66 6.05 -13.60
CA VAL A 150 4.77 6.92 -12.40
C VAL A 150 4.25 8.31 -12.71
N LYS A 151 4.67 8.89 -13.83
CA LYS A 151 4.19 10.19 -14.30
C LYS A 151 2.69 10.18 -14.54
N LYS A 152 2.19 9.16 -15.23
CA LYS A 152 0.75 8.98 -15.49
C LYS A 152 -0.08 8.85 -14.22
N GLY A 153 0.44 8.19 -13.19
CA GLY A 153 -0.23 8.10 -11.89
C GLY A 153 -0.44 9.46 -11.23
N TRP A 154 0.56 10.34 -11.28
CA TRP A 154 0.42 11.71 -10.78
C TRP A 154 -0.48 12.59 -11.65
N GLU A 155 -0.41 12.44 -12.96
CA GLU A 155 -1.30 13.13 -13.90
C GLU A 155 -2.76 12.72 -13.64
N GLU A 156 -3.02 11.44 -13.38
CA GLU A 156 -4.36 10.95 -13.03
C GLU A 156 -4.86 11.57 -11.73
N ILE A 157 -4.04 11.62 -10.69
CA ILE A 157 -4.40 12.27 -9.43
C ILE A 157 -4.70 13.75 -9.64
N TYR A 158 -3.87 14.45 -10.41
CA TYR A 158 -4.06 15.86 -10.71
C TYR A 158 -5.39 16.15 -11.39
N ILE A 159 -5.81 15.25 -12.31
CA ILE A 159 -7.10 15.37 -13.01
C ILE A 159 -8.27 15.12 -12.03
N ILE A 160 -8.11 14.15 -11.11
CA ILE A 160 -9.18 13.74 -10.19
C ILE A 160 -9.32 14.73 -9.03
N ASP A 161 -8.21 15.14 -8.43
CA ASP A 161 -8.18 16.08 -7.32
C ASP A 161 -6.85 16.84 -7.29
N LYS A 162 -6.85 18.00 -7.95
CA LYS A 162 -5.69 18.89 -8.05
C LYS A 162 -5.14 19.29 -6.68
N SER A 163 -5.98 19.44 -5.67
CA SER A 163 -5.59 19.89 -4.34
C SER A 163 -4.60 18.94 -3.64
N ILE A 164 -4.52 17.68 -4.06
CA ILE A 164 -3.56 16.72 -3.54
C ILE A 164 -2.14 17.00 -4.05
N VAL A 165 -2.04 17.53 -5.27
CA VAL A 165 -0.75 17.75 -5.95
C VAL A 165 -0.22 19.17 -5.70
N ASP A 166 -1.11 20.14 -5.55
CA ASP A 166 -0.74 21.55 -5.36
C ASP A 166 -0.33 21.89 -3.91
N LYS A 167 -0.38 20.94 -2.99
CA LYS A 167 0.12 21.07 -1.62
C LYS A 167 1.62 20.86 -1.55
#